data_69bbc1ed03d1a0b53690df81f7b0d5c0
#
_entry.id   69bbc1ed03d1a0b53690df81f7b0d5c0
#
_cell.length_a   1.000
_cell.length_b   1.000
_cell.length_c   1.000
_cell.angle_alpha   90.00
_cell.angle_beta   90.00
_cell.angle_gamma   90.00
#
_symmetry.space_group_name_H-M   'P 1'
#
loop_
_entity.id
_entity.type
_entity.pdbx_description
1 polymer ?
#
loop_
_entity_poly.entity_id
_entity_poly.type
_entity_poly.pdbx_seq_one_letter_code
_entity_poly.pdbx_strand_id
1 'polypeptide(L)'
;MRAEDFQIHDHDKLDRILAQLCEMVIRGQQQNPDLGMVAAAVLDPDNQCIASINHPSKTGHRVHAERAAINAYTQQFGAVPRGSIVITTLSPCSEHMDERDGAPCTDLLHEHGIHKVYCGYQDPTQRVGHKRFHTECTRNRKLHELCHQFAATFLEPTQQLDELSFLGSPCTKDCSGHRAGYRWSKGRGNIHAASWSDSFNRGAALAAAGR
;
A
#
# COMPACT_ATOMS: atom_id res chain seq x y z
N MET A 1 -15.62 -16.91 -16.67
CA MET A 1 -14.87 -15.70 -16.98
C MET A 1 -13.72 -16.10 -17.86
N ARG A 2 -13.64 -15.61 -19.10
CA ARG A 2 -12.60 -16.01 -20.05
C ARG A 2 -11.33 -15.17 -19.76
N ALA A 3 -10.16 -15.70 -20.08
CA ALA A 3 -8.89 -14.98 -19.89
C ALA A 3 -8.85 -13.64 -20.65
N GLU A 4 -9.59 -13.52 -21.73
CA GLU A 4 -9.76 -12.32 -22.54
C GLU A 4 -10.42 -11.15 -21.79
N ASP A 5 -11.26 -11.46 -20.78
CA ASP A 5 -11.95 -10.45 -19.96
C ASP A 5 -11.01 -9.71 -18.99
N PHE A 6 -9.74 -10.14 -18.89
CA PHE A 6 -8.77 -9.60 -17.94
C PHE A 6 -7.67 -8.73 -18.58
N GLN A 7 -7.62 -8.61 -19.91
CA GLN A 7 -6.57 -7.80 -20.53
C GLN A 7 -6.82 -6.30 -20.29
N ILE A 8 -5.77 -5.60 -19.87
CA ILE A 8 -5.71 -4.15 -19.81
C ILE A 8 -5.25 -3.68 -21.19
N HIS A 9 -6.16 -3.09 -21.96
CA HIS A 9 -5.91 -2.78 -23.38
C HIS A 9 -5.37 -1.37 -23.65
N ASP A 10 -5.48 -0.42 -22.70
CA ASP A 10 -5.04 0.97 -22.91
C ASP A 10 -4.01 1.39 -21.87
N HIS A 11 -2.80 0.86 -21.99
CA HIS A 11 -1.68 1.19 -21.11
C HIS A 11 -1.35 2.69 -21.12
N ASP A 12 -1.44 3.36 -22.26
CA ASP A 12 -1.12 4.79 -22.37
C ASP A 12 -2.09 5.64 -21.55
N LYS A 13 -3.36 5.26 -21.51
CA LYS A 13 -4.36 5.92 -20.70
C LYS A 13 -4.10 5.68 -19.20
N LEU A 14 -3.81 4.45 -18.82
CA LEU A 14 -3.53 4.10 -17.43
C LEU A 14 -2.24 4.76 -16.94
N ASP A 15 -1.21 4.84 -17.79
CA ASP A 15 0.02 5.56 -17.47
C ASP A 15 -0.20 7.07 -17.29
N ARG A 16 -1.09 7.69 -18.09
CA ARG A 16 -1.46 9.11 -17.88
C ARG A 16 -2.14 9.32 -16.53
N ILE A 17 -3.06 8.44 -16.14
CA ILE A 17 -3.71 8.51 -14.83
C ILE A 17 -2.67 8.27 -13.72
N LEU A 18 -1.81 7.27 -13.88
CA LEU A 18 -0.75 6.98 -12.93
C LEU A 18 0.21 8.17 -12.76
N ALA A 19 0.55 8.88 -13.83
CA ALA A 19 1.36 10.09 -13.76
C ALA A 19 0.66 11.19 -12.92
N GLN A 20 -0.65 11.39 -13.08
CA GLN A 20 -1.42 12.32 -12.24
C GLN A 20 -1.43 11.88 -10.77
N LEU A 21 -1.54 10.58 -10.49
CA LEU A 21 -1.43 10.05 -9.13
C LEU A 21 -0.05 10.31 -8.52
N CYS A 22 1.02 10.18 -9.31
CA CYS A 22 2.37 10.53 -8.87
C CYS A 22 2.49 12.02 -8.49
N GLU A 23 1.88 12.92 -9.28
CA GLU A 23 1.82 14.35 -8.91
C GLU A 23 1.06 14.60 -7.61
N MET A 24 -0.03 13.85 -7.35
CA MET A 24 -0.75 13.94 -6.08
C MET A 24 0.13 13.51 -4.91
N VAL A 25 0.91 12.43 -5.06
CA VAL A 25 1.86 11.98 -4.04
C VAL A 25 2.91 13.04 -3.77
N ILE A 26 3.52 13.63 -4.81
CA ILE A 26 4.54 14.70 -4.65
C ILE A 26 3.97 15.88 -3.86
N ARG A 27 2.78 16.35 -4.23
CA ARG A 27 2.11 17.46 -3.51
C ARG A 27 1.78 17.08 -2.06
N GLY A 28 1.30 15.85 -1.83
CA GLY A 28 1.01 15.35 -0.50
C GLY A 28 2.23 15.27 0.40
N GLN A 29 3.36 14.79 -0.12
CA GLN A 29 4.64 14.74 0.59
C GLN A 29 5.20 16.14 0.93
N GLN A 30 5.00 17.11 0.06
CA GLN A 30 5.38 18.50 0.35
C GLN A 30 4.61 19.09 1.54
N GLN A 31 3.35 18.70 1.71
CA GLN A 31 2.51 19.13 2.83
C GLN A 31 2.75 18.32 4.11
N ASN A 32 3.12 17.04 3.97
CA ASN A 32 3.31 16.09 5.08
C ASN A 32 4.55 15.21 4.81
N PRO A 33 5.77 15.74 4.97
CA PRO A 33 7.00 15.04 4.58
C PRO A 33 7.25 13.74 5.35
N ASP A 34 6.73 13.64 6.57
CA ASP A 34 6.92 12.46 7.43
C ASP A 34 5.89 11.35 7.17
N LEU A 35 4.93 11.58 6.28
CA LEU A 35 3.88 10.62 5.98
C LEU A 35 4.17 9.92 4.65
N GLY A 36 4.34 8.59 4.69
CA GLY A 36 4.40 7.78 3.47
C GLY A 36 3.10 7.95 2.67
N MET A 37 3.22 8.39 1.43
CA MET A 37 2.08 8.74 0.59
C MET A 37 1.87 7.72 -0.52
N VAL A 38 0.62 7.30 -0.67
CA VAL A 38 0.13 6.47 -1.78
C VAL A 38 -1.07 7.18 -2.39
N ALA A 39 -1.21 7.15 -3.70
CA ALA A 39 -2.40 7.63 -4.41
C ALA A 39 -3.02 6.50 -5.22
N ALA A 40 -4.35 6.49 -5.29
CA ALA A 40 -5.11 5.53 -6.08
C ALA A 40 -6.29 6.19 -6.77
N ALA A 41 -6.74 5.60 -7.87
CA ALA A 41 -7.94 6.01 -8.59
C ALA A 41 -8.82 4.80 -8.92
N VAL A 42 -10.13 5.00 -8.91
CA VAL A 42 -11.12 4.11 -9.51
C VAL A 42 -11.44 4.65 -10.89
N LEU A 43 -11.24 3.85 -11.92
CA LEU A 43 -11.64 4.12 -13.31
C LEU A 43 -12.72 3.13 -13.71
N ASP A 44 -13.90 3.62 -14.07
CA ASP A 44 -15.01 2.77 -14.52
C ASP A 44 -15.01 2.56 -16.05
N PRO A 45 -15.86 1.66 -16.56
CA PRO A 45 -15.99 1.41 -17.99
C PRO A 45 -16.47 2.62 -18.81
N ASP A 46 -17.19 3.56 -18.18
CA ASP A 46 -17.68 4.79 -18.80
C ASP A 46 -16.67 5.94 -18.75
N ASN A 47 -15.44 5.63 -18.32
CA ASN A 47 -14.32 6.56 -18.17
C ASN A 47 -14.50 7.62 -17.05
N GLN A 48 -15.42 7.44 -16.13
CA GLN A 48 -15.41 8.22 -14.89
C GLN A 48 -14.20 7.81 -14.06
N CYS A 49 -13.47 8.79 -13.55
CA CYS A 49 -12.25 8.55 -12.79
C CYS A 49 -12.23 9.40 -11.52
N ILE A 50 -12.13 8.75 -10.38
CA ILE A 50 -11.99 9.41 -9.08
C ILE A 50 -10.67 8.97 -8.46
N ALA A 51 -9.83 9.95 -8.17
CA ALA A 51 -8.53 9.75 -7.51
C ALA A 51 -8.58 10.22 -6.06
N SER A 52 -7.81 9.56 -5.22
CA SER A 52 -7.60 9.93 -3.82
C SER A 52 -6.19 9.60 -3.37
N ILE A 53 -5.80 10.17 -2.24
CA ILE A 53 -4.53 9.93 -1.57
C ILE A 53 -4.81 9.34 -0.19
N ASN A 54 -3.90 8.54 0.35
CA ASN A 54 -4.04 8.06 1.72
C ASN A 54 -3.98 9.24 2.70
N HIS A 55 -4.75 9.14 3.77
CA HIS A 55 -4.83 10.21 4.78
C HIS A 55 -5.07 9.64 6.18
N PRO A 56 -4.74 10.38 7.25
CA PRO A 56 -5.16 10.01 8.60
C PRO A 56 -6.69 9.98 8.70
N SER A 57 -7.23 8.98 9.38
CA SER A 57 -8.64 8.98 9.78
C SER A 57 -8.86 9.90 10.99
N LYS A 58 -10.11 10.22 11.28
CA LYS A 58 -10.50 10.97 12.49
C LYS A 58 -10.09 10.27 13.79
N THR A 59 -9.87 8.96 13.75
CA THR A 59 -9.46 8.13 14.88
C THR A 59 -7.93 7.93 14.95
N GLY A 60 -7.17 8.64 14.10
CA GLY A 60 -5.70 8.54 14.06
C GLY A 60 -5.17 7.33 13.27
N HIS A 61 -6.06 6.52 12.66
CA HIS A 61 -5.65 5.42 11.79
C HIS A 61 -5.45 5.92 10.37
N ARG A 62 -4.77 5.13 9.56
CA ARG A 62 -4.53 5.46 8.16
C ARG A 62 -5.64 4.91 7.28
N VAL A 63 -6.27 5.78 6.49
CA VAL A 63 -7.14 5.38 5.39
C VAL A 63 -6.28 5.19 4.15
N HIS A 64 -6.21 3.96 3.62
CA HIS A 64 -5.45 3.65 2.43
C HIS A 64 -6.04 4.33 1.19
N ALA A 65 -5.21 4.62 0.21
CA ALA A 65 -5.60 5.37 -0.99
C ALA A 65 -6.71 4.68 -1.79
N GLU A 66 -6.65 3.35 -1.91
CA GLU A 66 -7.67 2.56 -2.59
C GLU A 66 -9.02 2.67 -1.89
N ARG A 67 -9.04 2.57 -0.56
CA ARG A 67 -10.25 2.75 0.25
C ARG A 67 -10.81 4.16 0.11
N ALA A 68 -9.94 5.16 0.16
CA ALA A 68 -10.34 6.55 -0.03
C ALA A 68 -10.93 6.80 -1.43
N ALA A 69 -10.32 6.24 -2.49
CA ALA A 69 -10.80 6.36 -3.85
C ALA A 69 -12.16 5.67 -4.07
N ILE A 70 -12.34 4.45 -3.53
CA ILE A 70 -13.62 3.73 -3.58
C ILE A 70 -14.72 4.50 -2.85
N ASN A 71 -14.43 5.00 -1.64
CA ASN A 71 -15.38 5.79 -0.87
C ASN A 71 -15.79 7.06 -1.61
N ALA A 72 -14.83 7.79 -2.17
CA ALA A 72 -15.09 9.00 -2.95
C ALA A 72 -15.89 8.70 -4.22
N TYR A 73 -15.58 7.61 -4.92
CA TYR A 73 -16.33 7.15 -6.08
C TYR A 73 -17.79 6.84 -5.70
N THR A 74 -17.97 6.04 -4.65
CA THR A 74 -19.30 5.63 -4.18
C THR A 74 -20.13 6.82 -3.72
N GLN A 75 -19.50 7.81 -3.08
CA GLN A 75 -20.18 9.03 -2.65
C GLN A 75 -20.65 9.87 -3.83
N GLN A 76 -19.89 9.91 -4.93
CA GLN A 76 -20.18 10.77 -6.07
C GLN A 76 -21.09 10.11 -7.10
N PHE A 77 -20.90 8.82 -7.38
CA PHE A 77 -21.55 8.10 -8.48
C PHE A 77 -22.40 6.91 -8.02
N GLY A 78 -22.37 6.53 -6.74
CA GLY A 78 -23.01 5.32 -6.24
C GLY A 78 -22.11 4.10 -6.30
N ALA A 79 -22.69 2.91 -6.49
CA ALA A 79 -21.92 1.67 -6.50
C ALA A 79 -20.86 1.64 -7.62
N VAL A 80 -19.69 1.08 -7.32
CA VAL A 80 -18.63 0.90 -8.32
C VAL A 80 -19.11 -0.10 -9.39
N PRO A 81 -19.12 0.27 -10.69
CA PRO A 81 -19.58 -0.62 -11.76
C PRO A 81 -18.67 -1.83 -11.94
N ARG A 82 -19.25 -2.94 -12.39
CA ARG A 82 -18.46 -4.11 -12.82
C ARG A 82 -17.52 -3.74 -13.96
N GLY A 83 -16.30 -4.26 -13.93
CA GLY A 83 -15.28 -3.96 -14.94
C GLY A 83 -14.45 -2.73 -14.63
N SER A 84 -14.71 -2.03 -13.53
CA SER A 84 -13.84 -0.97 -13.04
C SER A 84 -12.44 -1.48 -12.75
N ILE A 85 -11.45 -0.59 -12.88
CA ILE A 85 -10.04 -0.83 -12.65
C ILE A 85 -9.59 0.10 -11.51
N VAL A 86 -8.82 -0.42 -10.57
CA VAL A 86 -8.06 0.42 -9.65
C VAL A 86 -6.67 0.67 -10.22
N ILE A 87 -6.29 1.95 -10.29
CA ILE A 87 -4.95 2.40 -10.65
C ILE A 87 -4.32 2.94 -9.37
N THR A 88 -3.10 2.52 -9.04
CA THR A 88 -2.47 2.91 -7.76
C THR A 88 -0.96 3.06 -7.91
N THR A 89 -0.35 3.95 -7.13
CA THR A 89 1.11 4.13 -7.15
C THR A 89 1.85 2.95 -6.49
N LEU A 90 1.20 2.26 -5.53
CA LEU A 90 1.71 1.06 -4.88
C LEU A 90 0.64 -0.02 -4.90
N SER A 91 1.01 -1.28 -5.14
CA SER A 91 0.04 -2.40 -5.16
C SER A 91 -0.77 -2.47 -3.86
N PRO A 92 -2.08 -2.82 -3.94
CA PRO A 92 -2.94 -2.91 -2.77
C PRO A 92 -2.41 -3.92 -1.75
N CYS A 93 -2.54 -3.60 -0.47
CA CYS A 93 -2.16 -4.50 0.61
C CYS A 93 -3.06 -5.74 0.65
N SER A 94 -2.44 -6.90 0.89
CA SER A 94 -3.10 -8.19 1.11
C SER A 94 -3.16 -8.60 2.57
N GLU A 95 -2.39 -7.93 3.42
CA GLU A 95 -2.35 -8.14 4.86
C GLU A 95 -2.26 -6.78 5.55
N HIS A 96 -2.96 -6.61 6.68
CA HIS A 96 -2.78 -5.46 7.54
C HIS A 96 -1.94 -5.83 8.75
N MET A 97 -1.06 -4.91 9.15
CA MET A 97 -0.31 -5.05 10.40
C MET A 97 -1.09 -4.51 11.60
N ASP A 98 -2.14 -3.72 11.36
CA ASP A 98 -3.03 -3.17 12.39
C ASP A 98 -4.49 -3.47 12.01
N GLU A 99 -5.16 -4.30 12.81
CA GLU A 99 -6.58 -4.65 12.62
C GLU A 99 -7.51 -3.43 12.61
N ARG A 100 -7.07 -2.31 13.20
CA ARG A 100 -7.82 -1.06 13.23
C ARG A 100 -7.88 -0.35 11.87
N ASP A 101 -7.01 -0.68 10.93
CA ASP A 101 -7.05 -0.14 9.57
C ASP A 101 -8.17 -0.78 8.72
N GLY A 102 -8.90 -1.75 9.29
CA GLY A 102 -9.99 -2.47 8.66
C GLY A 102 -9.50 -3.64 7.80
N ALA A 103 -10.34 -4.15 6.90
CA ALA A 103 -9.98 -5.23 6.00
C ALA A 103 -8.85 -4.79 5.03
N PRO A 104 -7.97 -5.71 4.57
CA PRO A 104 -6.99 -5.44 3.53
C PRO A 104 -7.61 -4.82 2.28
N CYS A 105 -6.86 -3.98 1.57
CA CYS A 105 -7.37 -3.36 0.35
C CYS A 105 -7.78 -4.38 -0.70
N THR A 106 -7.09 -5.53 -0.79
CA THR A 106 -7.48 -6.62 -1.67
C THR A 106 -8.86 -7.19 -1.36
N ASP A 107 -9.24 -7.32 -0.09
CA ASP A 107 -10.57 -7.81 0.29
C ASP A 107 -11.63 -6.76 -0.05
N LEU A 108 -11.36 -5.48 0.23
CA LEU A 108 -12.24 -4.38 -0.14
C LEU A 108 -12.48 -4.32 -1.66
N LEU A 109 -11.42 -4.44 -2.47
CA LEU A 109 -11.55 -4.46 -3.93
C LEU A 109 -12.45 -5.62 -4.39
N HIS A 110 -12.28 -6.79 -3.79
CA HIS A 110 -13.08 -7.97 -4.10
C HIS A 110 -14.57 -7.76 -3.74
N GLU A 111 -14.87 -7.19 -2.58
CA GLU A 111 -16.23 -6.85 -2.14
C GLU A 111 -16.93 -5.91 -3.12
N HIS A 112 -16.19 -4.97 -3.71
CA HIS A 112 -16.70 -4.06 -4.74
C HIS A 112 -16.68 -4.64 -6.16
N GLY A 113 -16.32 -5.92 -6.34
CA GLY A 113 -16.27 -6.58 -7.66
C GLY A 113 -15.18 -6.04 -8.58
N ILE A 114 -14.17 -5.38 -8.03
CA ILE A 114 -13.00 -4.90 -8.78
C ILE A 114 -12.00 -6.05 -8.85
N HIS A 115 -11.67 -6.50 -10.05
CA HIS A 115 -10.77 -7.63 -10.30
C HIS A 115 -9.51 -7.25 -11.08
N LYS A 116 -9.38 -5.97 -11.45
CA LYS A 116 -8.24 -5.45 -12.21
C LYS A 116 -7.56 -4.34 -11.42
N VAL A 117 -6.25 -4.48 -11.27
CA VAL A 117 -5.39 -3.48 -10.62
C VAL A 117 -4.25 -3.16 -11.57
N TYR A 118 -4.03 -1.87 -11.80
CA TYR A 118 -2.85 -1.36 -12.49
C TYR A 118 -2.00 -0.57 -11.51
N CYS A 119 -0.76 -0.98 -11.28
CA CYS A 119 0.08 -0.35 -10.28
C CYS A 119 1.37 0.24 -10.85
N GLY A 120 1.87 1.27 -10.19
CA GLY A 120 3.18 1.85 -10.49
C GLY A 120 4.31 0.95 -9.99
N TYR A 121 4.20 0.48 -8.76
CA TYR A 121 5.16 -0.40 -8.13
C TYR A 121 4.45 -1.50 -7.32
N GLN A 122 4.97 -2.72 -7.40
CA GLN A 122 4.47 -3.83 -6.61
C GLN A 122 5.24 -3.92 -5.30
N ASP A 123 4.52 -3.90 -4.16
CA ASP A 123 5.11 -4.08 -2.85
C ASP A 123 5.67 -5.50 -2.69
N PRO A 124 6.99 -5.67 -2.59
CA PRO A 124 7.59 -7.00 -2.46
C PRO A 124 7.34 -7.63 -1.08
N THR A 125 6.87 -6.85 -0.12
CA THR A 125 6.58 -7.33 1.24
C THR A 125 5.18 -7.95 1.34
N GLN A 126 4.32 -7.71 0.35
CA GLN A 126 2.98 -8.28 0.28
C GLN A 126 3.01 -9.66 -0.38
N ARG A 127 2.30 -10.62 0.18
CA ARG A 127 2.22 -11.95 -0.43
C ARG A 127 1.45 -11.89 -1.73
N VAL A 128 2.14 -12.11 -2.84
CA VAL A 128 1.54 -12.24 -4.16
C VAL A 128 0.83 -13.61 -4.22
N GLY A 129 -0.36 -13.70 -3.68
CA GLY A 129 -1.04 -15.00 -3.57
C GLY A 129 -2.54 -14.96 -3.85
N HIS A 130 -3.11 -13.79 -4.04
CA HIS A 130 -4.54 -13.70 -4.27
C HIS A 130 -4.86 -13.95 -5.75
N LYS A 131 -5.18 -15.19 -6.07
CA LYS A 131 -5.74 -15.64 -7.37
C LYS A 131 -7.03 -14.88 -7.79
N ARG A 132 -7.43 -13.87 -7.02
CA ARG A 132 -8.68 -13.13 -7.19
C ARG A 132 -8.53 -11.87 -8.02
N PHE A 133 -7.29 -11.39 -8.21
CA PHE A 133 -7.01 -10.14 -8.94
C PHE A 133 -6.05 -10.36 -10.07
N HIS A 134 -6.28 -9.64 -11.16
CA HIS A 134 -5.27 -9.43 -12.16
C HIS A 134 -4.54 -8.12 -11.84
N THR A 135 -3.31 -8.23 -11.37
CA THR A 135 -2.44 -7.08 -11.10
C THR A 135 -1.43 -6.97 -12.23
N GLU A 136 -1.36 -5.80 -12.81
CA GLU A 136 -0.36 -5.46 -13.84
C GLU A 136 0.37 -4.18 -13.41
N CYS A 137 1.69 -4.17 -13.52
CA CYS A 137 2.50 -2.98 -13.27
C CYS A 137 2.75 -2.22 -14.56
N THR A 138 2.92 -0.91 -14.44
CA THR A 138 3.32 -0.06 -15.56
C THR A 138 4.59 -0.58 -16.21
N ARG A 139 4.63 -0.54 -17.54
CA ARG A 139 5.83 -0.81 -18.36
C ARG A 139 6.65 0.47 -18.59
N ASN A 140 6.12 1.61 -18.21
CA ASN A 140 6.82 2.88 -18.26
C ASN A 140 7.87 2.93 -17.15
N ARG A 141 9.13 2.75 -17.54
CA ARG A 141 10.25 2.70 -16.60
C ARG A 141 10.35 3.94 -15.71
N LYS A 142 10.04 5.13 -16.21
CA LYS A 142 10.09 6.37 -15.41
C LYS A 142 9.02 6.39 -14.34
N LEU A 143 7.79 6.00 -14.67
CA LEU A 143 6.69 5.91 -13.70
C LEU A 143 6.95 4.82 -12.66
N HIS A 144 7.43 3.66 -13.08
CA HIS A 144 7.80 2.58 -12.19
C HIS A 144 8.87 3.03 -11.17
N GLU A 145 9.95 3.64 -11.64
CA GLU A 145 11.03 4.14 -10.79
C GLU A 145 10.53 5.20 -9.80
N LEU A 146 9.71 6.13 -10.26
CA LEU A 146 9.13 7.16 -9.41
C LEU A 146 8.24 6.56 -8.32
N CYS A 147 7.38 5.60 -8.67
CA CYS A 147 6.54 4.90 -7.70
C CYS A 147 7.35 4.05 -6.71
N HIS A 148 8.45 3.43 -7.17
CA HIS A 148 9.42 2.76 -6.29
C HIS A 148 10.04 3.72 -5.29
N GLN A 149 10.46 4.91 -5.73
CA GLN A 149 11.02 5.93 -4.83
C GLN A 149 10.00 6.37 -3.76
N PHE A 150 8.73 6.57 -4.11
CA PHE A 150 7.68 6.85 -3.14
C PHE A 150 7.52 5.72 -2.13
N ALA A 151 7.49 4.48 -2.60
CA ALA A 151 7.37 3.31 -1.75
C ALA A 151 8.58 3.17 -0.80
N ALA A 152 9.78 3.45 -1.27
CA ALA A 152 11.01 3.38 -0.47
C ALA A 152 11.02 4.32 0.74
N THR A 153 10.20 5.40 0.74
CA THR A 153 10.10 6.31 1.88
C THR A 153 9.46 5.66 3.12
N PHE A 154 8.71 4.57 2.95
CA PHE A 154 7.99 3.90 4.03
C PHE A 154 8.04 2.36 3.97
N LEU A 155 8.35 1.78 2.81
CA LEU A 155 8.83 0.41 2.78
C LEU A 155 10.24 0.45 3.36
N GLU A 156 10.41 -0.16 4.52
CA GLU A 156 11.76 -0.30 5.06
C GLU A 156 12.65 -0.95 3.98
N PRO A 157 13.86 -0.43 3.76
CA PRO A 157 14.76 -1.03 2.79
C PRO A 157 14.84 -2.53 3.13
N THR A 158 14.52 -3.37 2.17
CA THR A 158 14.95 -4.77 2.18
C THR A 158 16.47 -4.68 2.16
N GLN A 159 17.09 -4.64 3.34
CA GLN A 159 18.53 -4.75 3.44
C GLN A 159 18.92 -6.00 2.66
N GLN A 160 19.84 -5.81 1.73
CA GLN A 160 20.46 -6.90 1.00
C GLN A 160 20.74 -8.06 1.95
N LEU A 161 20.36 -9.25 1.51
CA LEU A 161 20.28 -10.53 2.22
C LEU A 161 21.64 -11.06 2.76
N ASP A 162 22.53 -10.22 3.25
CA ASP A 162 23.79 -10.73 3.80
C ASP A 162 23.79 -10.96 5.31
N GLU A 163 22.83 -10.41 6.06
CA GLU A 163 22.48 -10.87 7.41
C GLU A 163 21.06 -10.45 7.73
N LEU A 164 20.16 -11.42 7.94
CA LEU A 164 18.77 -11.18 8.39
C LEU A 164 18.79 -10.46 9.76
N SER A 165 18.92 -9.14 9.72
CA SER A 165 18.91 -8.31 10.92
C SER A 165 18.01 -7.09 10.76
N PHE A 166 17.45 -6.61 11.86
CA PHE A 166 16.70 -5.37 11.95
C PHE A 166 17.38 -4.45 12.96
N LEU A 167 17.89 -3.31 12.51
CA LEU A 167 18.67 -2.36 13.32
C LEU A 167 19.80 -3.03 14.13
N GLY A 168 20.52 -3.96 13.48
CA GLY A 168 21.61 -4.71 14.10
C GLY A 168 21.19 -5.85 15.03
N SER A 169 19.89 -6.15 15.14
CA SER A 169 19.39 -7.31 15.88
C SER A 169 19.08 -8.47 14.92
N PRO A 170 19.70 -9.65 15.09
CA PRO A 170 19.51 -10.77 14.19
C PRO A 170 18.06 -11.27 14.18
N CYS A 171 17.57 -11.61 12.99
CA CYS A 171 16.24 -12.13 12.77
C CYS A 171 16.29 -13.63 12.44
N THR A 172 15.22 -14.37 12.82
CA THR A 172 15.19 -15.82 12.59
C THR A 172 14.62 -16.21 11.22
N LYS A 173 13.80 -15.33 10.61
CA LYS A 173 13.16 -15.57 9.30
C LYS A 173 13.14 -14.33 8.40
N ASP A 174 12.35 -13.30 8.74
CA ASP A 174 12.04 -12.17 7.86
C ASP A 174 12.00 -10.82 8.59
N CYS A 175 12.44 -10.76 9.81
CA CYS A 175 12.40 -9.57 10.67
C CYS A 175 11.00 -8.97 10.95
N SER A 176 9.91 -9.58 10.50
CA SER A 176 8.56 -9.03 10.65
C SER A 176 8.20 -8.77 12.12
N GLY A 177 8.55 -9.70 13.02
CA GLY A 177 8.33 -9.55 14.46
C GLY A 177 9.11 -8.37 15.06
N HIS A 178 10.38 -8.18 14.67
CA HIS A 178 11.18 -7.04 15.13
C HIS A 178 10.58 -5.71 14.68
N ARG A 179 10.18 -5.62 13.42
CA ARG A 179 9.54 -4.42 12.83
C ARG A 179 8.23 -4.09 13.52
N ALA A 180 7.39 -5.11 13.75
CA ALA A 180 6.11 -4.92 14.44
C ALA A 180 6.30 -4.38 15.87
N GLY A 181 7.23 -4.98 16.63
CA GLY A 181 7.55 -4.54 17.99
C GLY A 181 8.13 -3.13 18.03
N TYR A 182 9.02 -2.80 17.09
CA TYR A 182 9.60 -1.46 16.96
C TYR A 182 8.53 -0.40 16.72
N ARG A 183 7.67 -0.61 15.72
CA ARG A 183 6.57 0.32 15.41
C ARG A 183 5.59 0.46 16.55
N TRP A 184 5.23 -0.64 17.20
CA TRP A 184 4.35 -0.64 18.36
C TRP A 184 4.93 0.20 19.49
N SER A 185 6.22 0.06 19.80
CA SER A 185 6.91 0.84 20.83
C SER A 185 7.00 2.31 20.47
N LYS A 186 7.39 2.64 19.22
CA LYS A 186 7.44 4.05 18.73
C LYS A 186 6.08 4.73 18.84
N GLY A 187 5.00 4.06 18.46
CA GLY A 187 3.65 4.60 18.55
C GLY A 187 3.13 4.81 19.99
N ARG A 188 3.86 4.32 20.99
CA ARG A 188 3.50 4.42 22.43
C ARG A 188 4.55 5.17 23.27
N GLY A 189 5.40 5.95 22.64
CA GLY A 189 6.41 6.72 23.38
C GLY A 189 7.64 5.93 23.78
N ASN A 190 8.06 4.98 22.93
CA ASN A 190 9.29 4.18 23.08
C ASN A 190 9.28 3.29 24.33
N ILE A 191 8.20 2.57 24.58
CA ILE A 191 8.06 1.65 25.70
C ILE A 191 8.50 0.22 25.35
N HIS A 192 8.97 -0.54 26.33
CA HIS A 192 9.24 -1.97 26.19
C HIS A 192 7.96 -2.78 26.06
N ALA A 193 8.00 -3.84 25.26
CA ALA A 193 6.91 -4.81 25.16
C ALA A 193 7.20 -6.04 26.03
N ALA A 194 6.15 -6.62 26.58
CA ALA A 194 6.16 -7.94 27.20
C ALA A 194 5.12 -8.81 26.45
N SER A 195 5.51 -9.34 25.29
CA SER A 195 4.68 -10.23 24.51
C SER A 195 5.27 -11.65 24.54
N TRP A 196 4.51 -12.63 24.12
CA TRP A 196 4.95 -14.02 23.95
C TRP A 196 5.91 -14.20 22.75
N SER A 197 6.12 -13.16 21.91
CA SER A 197 7.01 -13.20 20.76
C SER A 197 8.33 -12.51 21.06
N ASP A 198 9.42 -13.25 21.09
CA ASP A 198 10.78 -12.72 21.32
C ASP A 198 11.18 -11.71 20.24
N SER A 199 10.86 -11.98 18.98
CA SER A 199 11.15 -11.06 17.87
C SER A 199 10.43 -9.72 18.03
N PHE A 200 9.16 -9.74 18.47
CA PHE A 200 8.40 -8.54 18.76
C PHE A 200 9.01 -7.76 19.93
N ASN A 201 9.33 -8.45 21.03
CA ASN A 201 9.94 -7.83 22.22
C ASN A 201 11.29 -7.18 21.89
N ARG A 202 12.13 -7.83 21.07
CA ARG A 202 13.41 -7.26 20.62
C ARG A 202 13.21 -6.00 19.77
N GLY A 203 12.23 -5.99 18.86
CA GLY A 203 11.89 -4.81 18.09
C GLY A 203 11.44 -3.63 18.96
N ALA A 204 10.58 -3.87 19.96
CA ALA A 204 10.18 -2.85 20.91
C ALA A 204 11.36 -2.33 21.75
N ALA A 205 12.27 -3.20 22.16
CA ALA A 205 13.48 -2.81 22.89
C ALA A 205 14.42 -1.92 22.06
N LEU A 206 14.56 -2.17 20.75
CA LEU A 206 15.33 -1.30 19.85
C LEU A 206 14.75 0.10 19.76
N ALA A 207 13.42 0.22 19.66
CA ALA A 207 12.75 1.51 19.67
C ALA A 207 12.91 2.26 21.00
N ALA A 208 12.78 1.55 22.12
CA ALA A 208 12.96 2.11 23.46
C ALA A 208 14.41 2.57 23.72
N ALA A 209 15.40 1.91 23.08
CA ALA A 209 16.82 2.30 23.13
C ALA A 209 17.17 3.48 22.22
N GLY A 210 16.21 4.06 21.50
CA GLY A 210 16.41 5.21 20.63
C GLY A 210 17.12 4.90 19.31
N ARG A 211 17.11 3.63 18.88
CA ARG A 211 17.66 3.17 17.60
C ARG A 211 16.68 3.32 16.46
#